data_86a928864fbded129401ee90b1dccd91
#
_entry.id   86a928864fbded129401ee90b1dccd91
#
_cell.length_a   1.000
_cell.length_b   1.000
_cell.length_c   1.000
_cell.angle_alpha   90.00
_cell.angle_beta   90.00
_cell.angle_gamma   90.00
#
_symmetry.space_group_name_H-M   'P 1'
#
loop_
_entity.id
_entity.type
_entity.pdbx_description
1 polymer ?
#
loop_
_entity_poly.entity_id
_entity_poly.type
_entity_poly.pdbx_seq_one_letter_code
_entity_poly.pdbx_strand_id
1 'polypeptide(L)'
;MTPAPAPWTGPPWGRRGRSGWIAVPAAFLGMFTVLGCAGANAWHPQDRAFDGLAVLLLLLAPAALVLVVRRGARAVVGACLAVAGPVTYLALGYEPGPAVVPLCFVVVALGATRRRALAWAAGTAGALAVGVLAVRPDGPSPVYATLTVTGLLIAMLLGEGARGRGERMQALRAARVSREESAVAAERLRIARELHDVLAHSLSGITVQAGVGLHLMDREPEAARRALVEIRDASRDALDEVRDVLGVLRADGEAPRSPGSGLSSLVDRARADGLVVDAEGLDAVVPAAAAPVVHRVLQEALTNVRRHAPGATVQVRLTVGETVVLEVRDDGPPVDELVEGFGLRGMRERAQSVGGALTVDHRAEFLVRLEIPGAAR
;
A
#
# COMPACT_ATOMS: atom_id res chain seq x y z
N MET A 1 1.56 29.01 -8.76
CA MET A 1 0.61 28.43 -7.78
C MET A 1 -0.21 27.37 -8.52
N THR A 2 0.20 26.12 -8.45
CA THR A 2 -0.57 24.98 -8.97
C THR A 2 -1.62 24.60 -7.92
N PRO A 3 -2.90 24.43 -8.27
CA PRO A 3 -3.92 24.03 -7.33
C PRO A 3 -3.59 22.65 -6.74
N ALA A 4 -3.77 22.51 -5.42
CA ALA A 4 -3.60 21.25 -4.72
C ALA A 4 -4.46 20.14 -5.37
N PRO A 5 -3.97 18.91 -5.53
CA PRO A 5 -4.76 17.82 -6.08
C PRO A 5 -5.99 17.58 -5.18
N ALA A 6 -7.15 17.47 -5.82
CA ALA A 6 -8.41 17.20 -5.13
C ALA A 6 -8.28 15.93 -4.27
N PRO A 7 -8.84 15.91 -3.04
CA PRO A 7 -8.77 14.74 -2.17
C PRO A 7 -9.42 13.55 -2.88
N TRP A 8 -8.69 12.42 -2.92
CA TRP A 8 -9.10 11.19 -3.57
C TRP A 8 -10.47 10.73 -3.02
N THR A 9 -11.52 10.96 -3.79
CA THR A 9 -12.86 10.44 -3.51
C THR A 9 -12.87 9.01 -4.04
N GLY A 10 -12.75 8.03 -3.13
CA GLY A 10 -12.75 6.60 -3.48
C GLY A 10 -13.88 6.22 -4.45
N PRO A 11 -13.77 5.06 -5.13
CA PRO A 11 -14.61 4.69 -6.26
C PRO A 11 -16.11 4.76 -5.93
N PRO A 12 -16.98 5.22 -6.88
CA PRO A 12 -18.39 5.52 -6.64
C PRO A 12 -19.25 4.31 -6.18
N TRP A 13 -18.77 3.08 -6.39
CA TRP A 13 -19.44 1.85 -5.96
C TRP A 13 -19.28 1.52 -4.47
N GLY A 14 -18.37 2.20 -3.73
CA GLY A 14 -18.21 2.01 -2.28
C GLY A 14 -19.33 2.55 -1.41
N ARG A 15 -20.23 3.42 -1.91
CA ARG A 15 -21.28 4.09 -1.12
C ARG A 15 -22.69 3.49 -1.24
N ARG A 16 -23.02 2.75 -2.30
CA ARG A 16 -24.40 2.24 -2.56
C ARG A 16 -24.63 0.79 -2.17
N GLY A 17 -23.63 0.00 -1.79
CA GLY A 17 -23.74 -1.47 -1.65
C GLY A 17 -23.95 -2.03 -0.25
N ARG A 18 -23.82 -1.24 0.84
CA ARG A 18 -23.81 -1.82 2.21
C ARG A 18 -25.14 -2.35 2.72
N SER A 19 -26.26 -1.84 2.25
CA SER A 19 -27.59 -2.30 2.70
C SER A 19 -28.08 -3.56 2.00
N GLY A 20 -27.69 -3.81 0.76
CA GLY A 20 -28.07 -5.01 0.00
C GLY A 20 -27.43 -6.29 0.54
N TRP A 21 -26.21 -6.23 0.99
CA TRP A 21 -25.48 -7.40 1.52
C TRP A 21 -26.03 -7.93 2.85
N ILE A 22 -26.76 -7.10 3.62
CA ILE A 22 -27.35 -7.50 4.90
C ILE A 22 -28.75 -8.04 4.72
N ALA A 23 -29.46 -7.65 3.67
CA ALA A 23 -30.80 -8.15 3.37
C ALA A 23 -30.82 -9.65 3.10
N VAL A 24 -29.80 -10.17 2.40
CA VAL A 24 -29.71 -11.61 2.09
C VAL A 24 -29.54 -12.47 3.36
N PRO A 25 -28.55 -12.21 4.24
CA PRO A 25 -28.45 -12.99 5.48
C PRO A 25 -29.66 -12.79 6.41
N ALA A 26 -30.27 -11.59 6.44
CA ALA A 26 -31.48 -11.35 7.21
C ALA A 26 -32.68 -12.18 6.68
N ALA A 27 -32.85 -12.25 5.36
CA ALA A 27 -33.89 -13.09 4.75
C ALA A 27 -33.67 -14.59 5.01
N PHE A 28 -32.42 -15.05 4.87
CA PHE A 28 -32.05 -16.43 5.17
C PHE A 28 -32.31 -16.78 6.64
N LEU A 29 -31.92 -15.86 7.55
CA LEU A 29 -32.14 -16.01 8.98
C LEU A 29 -33.66 -16.05 9.32
N GLY A 30 -34.44 -15.21 8.66
CA GLY A 30 -35.92 -15.22 8.78
C GLY A 30 -36.53 -16.54 8.33
N MET A 31 -36.11 -17.01 7.17
CA MET A 31 -36.57 -18.31 6.64
C MET A 31 -36.20 -19.47 7.57
N PHE A 32 -34.95 -19.51 8.04
CA PHE A 32 -34.48 -20.52 8.99
C PHE A 32 -35.32 -20.51 10.29
N THR A 33 -35.62 -19.35 10.83
CA THR A 33 -36.37 -19.19 12.08
C THR A 33 -37.81 -19.64 11.90
N VAL A 34 -38.46 -19.20 10.82
CA VAL A 34 -39.86 -19.59 10.54
C VAL A 34 -39.99 -21.09 10.29
N LEU A 35 -39.15 -21.65 9.44
CA LEU A 35 -39.19 -23.09 9.14
C LEU A 35 -38.81 -23.93 10.37
N GLY A 36 -37.82 -23.49 11.15
CA GLY A 36 -37.41 -24.19 12.37
C GLY A 36 -38.52 -24.21 13.45
N CYS A 37 -39.21 -23.06 13.66
CA CYS A 37 -40.33 -23.01 14.61
C CYS A 37 -41.56 -23.74 14.11
N ALA A 38 -41.88 -23.68 12.81
CA ALA A 38 -42.97 -24.46 12.21
C ALA A 38 -42.71 -25.99 12.32
N GLY A 39 -41.45 -26.40 12.08
CA GLY A 39 -41.02 -27.78 12.27
C GLY A 39 -41.14 -28.25 13.72
N ALA A 40 -40.67 -27.43 14.68
CA ALA A 40 -40.79 -27.73 16.10
C ALA A 40 -42.24 -27.91 16.50
N ASN A 41 -43.15 -27.03 16.06
CA ASN A 41 -44.57 -27.11 16.32
C ASN A 41 -45.25 -28.38 15.68
N ALA A 42 -44.74 -28.86 14.55
CA ALA A 42 -45.23 -30.10 13.92
C ALA A 42 -44.85 -31.36 14.72
N TRP A 43 -43.69 -31.34 15.42
CA TRP A 43 -43.21 -32.46 16.24
C TRP A 43 -43.81 -32.46 17.65
N HIS A 44 -44.03 -31.29 18.22
CA HIS A 44 -44.60 -31.07 19.55
C HIS A 44 -45.73 -30.05 19.47
N PRO A 45 -46.91 -30.47 19.02
CA PRO A 45 -48.04 -29.54 18.91
C PRO A 45 -48.44 -29.04 20.30
N GLN A 46 -48.35 -27.72 20.46
CA GLN A 46 -48.86 -27.02 21.64
C GLN A 46 -50.38 -26.72 21.46
N ASP A 47 -51.02 -26.26 22.50
CA ASP A 47 -52.43 -25.84 22.46
C ASP A 47 -52.70 -24.75 21.43
N ARG A 48 -51.65 -24.02 21.03
CA ARG A 48 -51.71 -22.95 20.02
C ARG A 48 -51.10 -23.38 18.69
N ALA A 49 -51.91 -23.40 17.66
CA ALA A 49 -51.48 -23.70 16.31
C ALA A 49 -50.53 -22.58 15.75
N PHE A 50 -49.54 -23.00 14.93
CA PHE A 50 -48.66 -22.06 14.22
C PHE A 50 -49.46 -21.32 13.15
N ASP A 51 -49.65 -19.99 13.34
CA ASP A 51 -50.48 -19.13 12.51
C ASP A 51 -49.72 -17.97 11.88
N GLY A 52 -50.41 -17.08 11.14
CA GLY A 52 -49.81 -15.89 10.52
C GLY A 52 -49.20 -14.89 11.52
N LEU A 53 -49.73 -14.84 12.77
CA LEU A 53 -49.17 -14.01 13.84
C LEU A 53 -47.81 -14.55 14.29
N ALA A 54 -47.65 -15.86 14.40
CA ALA A 54 -46.39 -16.51 14.70
C ALA A 54 -45.30 -16.09 13.68
N VAL A 55 -45.64 -16.19 12.37
CA VAL A 55 -44.74 -15.79 11.29
C VAL A 55 -44.36 -14.30 11.39
N LEU A 56 -45.33 -13.42 11.61
CA LEU A 56 -45.09 -11.99 11.76
C LEU A 56 -44.12 -11.68 12.91
N LEU A 57 -44.34 -12.27 14.08
CA LEU A 57 -43.50 -12.07 15.27
C LEU A 57 -42.07 -12.56 15.06
N LEU A 58 -41.92 -13.73 14.41
CA LEU A 58 -40.61 -14.32 14.12
C LEU A 58 -39.83 -13.50 13.09
N LEU A 59 -40.46 -12.79 12.17
CA LEU A 59 -39.79 -11.95 11.18
C LEU A 59 -39.35 -10.60 11.71
N LEU A 60 -39.83 -10.15 12.88
CA LEU A 60 -39.44 -8.88 13.47
C LEU A 60 -37.94 -8.81 13.78
N ALA A 61 -37.35 -9.86 14.35
CA ALA A 61 -35.95 -9.90 14.72
C ALA A 61 -34.99 -9.93 13.51
N PRO A 62 -35.22 -10.76 12.46
CA PRO A 62 -34.44 -10.67 11.21
C PRO A 62 -34.57 -9.29 10.52
N ALA A 63 -35.80 -8.72 10.46
CA ALA A 63 -36.01 -7.38 9.91
C ALA A 63 -35.27 -6.30 10.69
N ALA A 64 -35.20 -6.44 12.01
CA ALA A 64 -34.47 -5.57 12.90
C ALA A 64 -32.97 -5.51 12.56
N LEU A 65 -32.37 -6.59 12.07
CA LEU A 65 -30.96 -6.61 11.66
C LEU A 65 -30.67 -5.55 10.58
N VAL A 66 -31.59 -5.31 9.66
CA VAL A 66 -31.47 -4.27 8.64
C VAL A 66 -31.53 -2.86 9.25
N LEU A 67 -32.37 -2.68 10.28
CA LEU A 67 -32.52 -1.38 10.97
C LEU A 67 -31.31 -1.06 11.86
N VAL A 68 -30.74 -2.05 12.52
CA VAL A 68 -29.61 -1.91 13.47
C VAL A 68 -28.35 -1.40 12.78
N VAL A 69 -28.11 -1.75 11.52
CA VAL A 69 -26.95 -1.28 10.75
C VAL A 69 -27.09 0.21 10.36
N ARG A 70 -28.30 0.76 10.40
CA ARG A 70 -28.55 2.19 10.14
C ARG A 70 -28.21 3.04 11.37
N ARG A 71 -27.94 4.34 11.17
CA ARG A 71 -27.56 5.26 12.25
C ARG A 71 -28.77 5.90 12.93
N GLY A 72 -28.59 6.36 14.17
CA GLY A 72 -29.60 7.11 14.92
C GLY A 72 -30.67 6.26 15.59
N ALA A 73 -31.89 6.81 15.76
CA ALA A 73 -33.02 6.19 16.44
C ALA A 73 -33.47 4.84 15.83
N ARG A 74 -33.21 4.61 14.53
CA ARG A 74 -33.55 3.37 13.84
C ARG A 74 -32.89 2.12 14.44
N ALA A 75 -31.70 2.28 15.01
CA ALA A 75 -31.04 1.16 15.67
C ALA A 75 -31.65 0.82 17.03
N VAL A 76 -32.16 1.82 17.75
CA VAL A 76 -32.92 1.59 19.00
C VAL A 76 -34.21 0.86 18.68
N VAL A 77 -34.97 1.34 17.68
CA VAL A 77 -36.17 0.66 17.20
C VAL A 77 -35.86 -0.77 16.78
N GLY A 78 -34.78 -0.99 16.02
CA GLY A 78 -34.35 -2.34 15.64
C GLY A 78 -34.05 -3.22 16.86
N ALA A 79 -33.34 -2.72 17.87
CA ALA A 79 -33.06 -3.47 19.09
C ALA A 79 -34.35 -3.84 19.84
N CYS A 80 -35.29 -2.91 19.97
CA CYS A 80 -36.60 -3.17 20.59
C CYS A 80 -37.40 -4.23 19.83
N LEU A 81 -37.48 -4.15 18.51
CA LEU A 81 -38.17 -5.14 17.67
C LEU A 81 -37.53 -6.53 17.75
N ALA A 82 -36.18 -6.57 17.82
CA ALA A 82 -35.44 -7.82 17.93
C ALA A 82 -35.72 -8.57 19.24
N VAL A 83 -35.99 -7.85 20.32
CA VAL A 83 -36.37 -8.45 21.62
C VAL A 83 -37.87 -8.73 21.66
N ALA A 84 -38.70 -7.75 21.25
CA ALA A 84 -40.14 -7.85 21.37
C ALA A 84 -40.72 -9.03 20.55
N GLY A 85 -40.27 -9.27 19.34
CA GLY A 85 -40.77 -10.36 18.48
C GLY A 85 -40.68 -11.73 19.14
N PRO A 86 -39.46 -12.24 19.41
CA PRO A 86 -39.29 -13.55 20.03
C PRO A 86 -39.90 -13.68 21.43
N VAL A 87 -39.83 -12.61 22.24
CA VAL A 87 -40.39 -12.59 23.61
C VAL A 87 -41.91 -12.70 23.55
N THR A 88 -42.58 -11.92 22.69
CA THR A 88 -44.03 -11.99 22.52
C THR A 88 -44.46 -13.36 21.95
N TYR A 89 -43.69 -13.89 20.99
CA TYR A 89 -43.93 -15.23 20.43
C TYR A 89 -43.97 -16.31 21.54
N LEU A 90 -42.93 -16.31 22.41
CA LEU A 90 -42.87 -17.26 23.55
C LEU A 90 -43.92 -16.97 24.61
N ALA A 91 -44.23 -15.69 24.89
CA ALA A 91 -45.25 -15.32 25.87
C ALA A 91 -46.67 -15.72 25.49
N LEU A 92 -46.93 -15.87 24.19
CA LEU A 92 -48.20 -16.32 23.65
C LEU A 92 -48.35 -17.88 23.63
N GLY A 93 -47.34 -18.61 24.10
CA GLY A 93 -47.37 -20.06 24.21
C GLY A 93 -47.11 -20.80 22.89
N TYR A 94 -46.45 -20.19 21.94
CA TYR A 94 -45.99 -20.90 20.75
C TYR A 94 -44.77 -21.79 21.07
N GLU A 95 -44.61 -22.88 20.34
CA GLU A 95 -43.48 -23.79 20.51
C GLU A 95 -42.13 -23.05 20.31
N PRO A 96 -41.19 -23.15 21.26
CA PRO A 96 -40.02 -22.31 21.27
C PRO A 96 -39.12 -22.35 20.03
N GLY A 97 -38.80 -23.48 19.47
CA GLY A 97 -37.93 -23.59 18.28
C GLY A 97 -36.72 -22.64 18.29
N PRO A 98 -36.15 -22.27 17.12
CA PRO A 98 -35.03 -21.34 17.03
C PRO A 98 -35.46 -19.85 17.10
N ALA A 99 -36.54 -19.49 17.78
CA ALA A 99 -37.13 -18.14 17.78
C ALA A 99 -36.16 -17.03 18.22
N VAL A 100 -35.24 -17.29 19.15
CA VAL A 100 -34.30 -16.32 19.71
C VAL A 100 -33.00 -16.19 18.91
N VAL A 101 -32.73 -17.11 17.98
CA VAL A 101 -31.46 -17.07 17.19
C VAL A 101 -31.24 -15.74 16.48
N PRO A 102 -32.24 -15.10 15.82
CA PRO A 102 -32.03 -13.80 15.18
C PRO A 102 -31.65 -12.68 16.16
N LEU A 103 -32.12 -12.73 17.40
CA LEU A 103 -31.72 -11.77 18.44
C LEU A 103 -30.21 -11.88 18.74
N CYS A 104 -29.65 -13.08 18.77
CA CYS A 104 -28.20 -13.25 18.94
C CYS A 104 -27.42 -12.54 17.84
N PHE A 105 -27.82 -12.64 16.57
CA PHE A 105 -27.19 -11.91 15.47
C PHE A 105 -27.32 -10.40 15.59
N VAL A 106 -28.45 -9.89 16.03
CA VAL A 106 -28.65 -8.45 16.31
C VAL A 106 -27.74 -7.99 17.43
N VAL A 107 -27.60 -8.74 18.50
CA VAL A 107 -26.71 -8.44 19.64
C VAL A 107 -25.24 -8.42 19.18
N VAL A 108 -24.78 -9.39 18.41
CA VAL A 108 -23.43 -9.41 17.82
C VAL A 108 -23.22 -8.17 16.95
N ALA A 109 -24.17 -7.86 16.06
CA ALA A 109 -24.07 -6.72 15.15
C ALA A 109 -23.99 -5.38 15.90
N LEU A 110 -24.77 -5.23 16.97
CA LEU A 110 -24.72 -4.05 17.85
C LEU A 110 -23.39 -3.96 18.61
N GLY A 111 -22.95 -5.09 19.20
CA GLY A 111 -21.72 -5.19 19.99
C GLY A 111 -20.47 -4.90 19.18
N ALA A 112 -20.43 -5.33 17.91
CA ALA A 112 -19.33 -5.05 16.97
C ALA A 112 -19.22 -3.55 16.60
N THR A 113 -20.25 -2.72 16.95
CA THR A 113 -20.26 -1.29 16.71
C THR A 113 -19.95 -0.51 18.01
N ARG A 114 -19.91 0.85 17.93
CA ARG A 114 -19.77 1.70 19.12
C ARG A 114 -21.03 1.71 20.04
N ARG A 115 -22.04 0.86 19.78
CA ARG A 115 -23.31 0.81 20.49
C ARG A 115 -23.41 -0.34 21.49
N ARG A 116 -22.30 -0.65 22.16
CA ARG A 116 -22.22 -1.74 23.15
C ARG A 116 -23.32 -1.69 24.20
N ALA A 117 -23.65 -0.49 24.70
CA ALA A 117 -24.71 -0.34 25.71
C ALA A 117 -26.06 -0.87 25.20
N LEU A 118 -26.38 -0.62 23.93
CA LEU A 118 -27.62 -1.12 23.31
C LEU A 118 -27.57 -2.63 23.08
N ALA A 119 -26.40 -3.19 22.73
CA ALA A 119 -26.20 -4.64 22.62
C ALA A 119 -26.41 -5.34 23.97
N TRP A 120 -25.80 -4.80 25.02
CA TRP A 120 -25.95 -5.32 26.38
C TRP A 120 -27.40 -5.18 26.86
N ALA A 121 -28.05 -4.03 26.64
CA ALA A 121 -29.44 -3.82 27.01
C ALA A 121 -30.39 -4.79 26.31
N ALA A 122 -30.24 -5.00 24.98
CA ALA A 122 -31.07 -5.94 24.24
C ALA A 122 -30.83 -7.39 24.67
N GLY A 123 -29.55 -7.79 24.83
CA GLY A 123 -29.20 -9.13 25.25
C GLY A 123 -29.69 -9.46 26.65
N THR A 124 -29.47 -8.57 27.63
CA THR A 124 -29.94 -8.76 29.02
C THR A 124 -31.46 -8.72 29.09
N ALA A 125 -32.14 -7.84 28.38
CA ALA A 125 -33.60 -7.80 28.33
C ALA A 125 -34.19 -9.11 27.76
N GLY A 126 -33.61 -9.63 26.67
CA GLY A 126 -33.99 -10.92 26.09
C GLY A 126 -33.76 -12.09 27.04
N ALA A 127 -32.60 -12.13 27.68
CA ALA A 127 -32.26 -13.18 28.66
C ALA A 127 -33.21 -13.16 29.87
N LEU A 128 -33.47 -11.98 30.44
CA LEU A 128 -34.41 -11.82 31.56
C LEU A 128 -35.83 -12.21 31.17
N ALA A 129 -36.29 -11.77 30.01
CA ALA A 129 -37.66 -12.11 29.54
C ALA A 129 -37.85 -13.63 29.36
N VAL A 130 -36.87 -14.32 28.74
CA VAL A 130 -36.95 -15.77 28.57
C VAL A 130 -36.86 -16.47 29.94
N GLY A 131 -35.99 -16.01 30.85
CA GLY A 131 -35.87 -16.53 32.22
C GLY A 131 -37.20 -16.43 32.99
N VAL A 132 -37.86 -15.27 32.91
CA VAL A 132 -39.16 -15.03 33.56
C VAL A 132 -40.26 -15.91 32.96
N LEU A 133 -40.27 -16.09 31.61
CA LEU A 133 -41.25 -16.96 30.92
C LEU A 133 -41.04 -18.42 31.31
N ALA A 134 -39.80 -18.87 31.52
CA ALA A 134 -39.50 -20.26 31.89
C ALA A 134 -39.99 -20.68 33.30
N VAL A 135 -40.37 -19.71 34.14
CA VAL A 135 -40.96 -19.99 35.47
C VAL A 135 -42.47 -20.25 35.38
N ARG A 136 -43.11 -19.93 34.22
CA ARG A 136 -44.54 -20.20 34.02
C ARG A 136 -44.76 -21.68 33.78
N PRO A 137 -45.95 -22.22 34.22
CA PRO A 137 -46.29 -23.61 33.94
C PRO A 137 -46.28 -23.98 32.44
N ASP A 138 -46.75 -23.04 31.62
CA ASP A 138 -46.83 -23.16 30.16
C ASP A 138 -45.68 -22.48 29.43
N GLY A 139 -44.57 -22.21 30.16
CA GLY A 139 -43.38 -21.52 29.59
C GLY A 139 -42.42 -22.46 28.90
N PRO A 140 -41.36 -21.87 28.26
CA PRO A 140 -40.32 -22.67 27.63
C PRO A 140 -39.57 -23.49 28.67
N SER A 141 -39.10 -24.68 28.26
CA SER A 141 -38.41 -25.60 29.17
C SER A 141 -37.15 -24.94 29.79
N PRO A 142 -36.73 -25.31 31.02
CA PRO A 142 -35.53 -24.79 31.63
C PRO A 142 -34.26 -25.00 30.79
N VAL A 143 -34.19 -26.10 30.04
CA VAL A 143 -33.10 -26.37 29.10
C VAL A 143 -33.07 -25.34 27.97
N TYR A 144 -34.22 -25.04 27.37
CA TYR A 144 -34.32 -23.98 26.36
C TYR A 144 -33.93 -22.62 26.89
N ALA A 145 -34.39 -22.24 28.07
CA ALA A 145 -34.04 -20.99 28.70
C ALA A 145 -32.51 -20.88 28.96
N THR A 146 -31.90 -21.96 29.49
CA THR A 146 -30.47 -22.02 29.74
C THR A 146 -29.66 -21.86 28.45
N LEU A 147 -30.02 -22.61 27.39
CA LEU A 147 -29.36 -22.50 26.09
C LEU A 147 -29.49 -21.09 25.49
N THR A 148 -30.66 -20.48 25.61
CA THR A 148 -30.93 -19.12 25.13
C THR A 148 -30.08 -18.08 25.87
N VAL A 149 -30.05 -18.11 27.21
CA VAL A 149 -29.24 -17.20 28.04
C VAL A 149 -27.75 -17.37 27.70
N THR A 150 -27.28 -18.61 27.61
CA THR A 150 -25.89 -18.90 27.23
C THR A 150 -25.58 -18.41 25.83
N GLY A 151 -26.46 -18.63 24.86
CA GLY A 151 -26.31 -18.15 23.47
C GLY A 151 -26.25 -16.61 23.38
N LEU A 152 -27.11 -15.91 24.12
CA LEU A 152 -27.07 -14.44 24.20
C LEU A 152 -25.80 -13.92 24.86
N LEU A 153 -25.30 -14.57 25.93
CA LEU A 153 -24.03 -14.21 26.55
C LEU A 153 -22.86 -14.39 25.56
N ILE A 154 -22.81 -15.52 24.87
CA ILE A 154 -21.81 -15.77 23.82
C ILE A 154 -21.92 -14.69 22.73
N ALA A 155 -23.12 -14.34 22.29
CA ALA A 155 -23.33 -13.31 21.28
C ALA A 155 -22.81 -11.93 21.73
N MET A 156 -23.02 -11.55 23.00
CA MET A 156 -22.46 -10.32 23.57
C MET A 156 -20.93 -10.33 23.57
N LEU A 157 -20.31 -11.43 24.00
CA LEU A 157 -18.85 -11.58 24.04
C LEU A 157 -18.23 -11.58 22.63
N LEU A 158 -18.88 -12.22 21.66
CA LEU A 158 -18.46 -12.21 20.24
C LEU A 158 -18.52 -10.78 19.67
N GLY A 159 -19.58 -10.02 19.97
CA GLY A 159 -19.72 -8.63 19.55
C GLY A 159 -18.60 -7.74 20.11
N GLU A 160 -18.29 -7.87 21.39
CA GLU A 160 -17.18 -7.17 22.04
C GLU A 160 -15.82 -7.57 21.43
N GLY A 161 -15.59 -8.86 21.21
CA GLY A 161 -14.36 -9.37 20.59
C GLY A 161 -14.18 -8.86 19.15
N ALA A 162 -15.25 -8.85 18.36
CA ALA A 162 -15.21 -8.33 16.98
C ALA A 162 -14.86 -6.83 16.95
N ARG A 163 -15.42 -6.04 17.88
CA ARG A 163 -15.10 -4.63 18.04
C ARG A 163 -13.63 -4.41 18.44
N GLY A 164 -13.15 -5.13 19.44
CA GLY A 164 -11.76 -5.02 19.89
C GLY A 164 -10.75 -5.38 18.81
N ARG A 165 -11.05 -6.38 17.96
CA ARG A 165 -10.24 -6.69 16.77
C ARG A 165 -10.24 -5.53 15.76
N GLY A 166 -11.39 -4.93 15.51
CA GLY A 166 -11.53 -3.78 14.63
C GLY A 166 -10.71 -2.57 15.08
N GLU A 167 -10.77 -2.24 16.37
CA GLU A 167 -10.00 -1.14 16.99
C GLU A 167 -8.50 -1.39 16.92
N ARG A 168 -8.05 -2.63 17.21
CA ARG A 168 -6.63 -3.02 17.09
C ARG A 168 -6.12 -2.92 15.66
N MET A 169 -6.89 -3.38 14.68
CA MET A 169 -6.51 -3.27 13.27
C MET A 169 -6.43 -1.82 12.78
N GLN A 170 -7.31 -0.94 13.25
CA GLN A 170 -7.24 0.50 12.95
C GLN A 170 -5.99 1.13 13.59
N ALA A 171 -5.69 0.82 14.84
CA ALA A 171 -4.50 1.31 15.53
C ALA A 171 -3.20 0.86 14.83
N LEU A 172 -3.12 -0.42 14.40
CA LEU A 172 -1.97 -0.94 13.66
C LEU A 172 -1.80 -0.24 12.30
N ARG A 173 -2.90 0.04 11.58
CA ARG A 173 -2.83 0.79 10.30
C ARG A 173 -2.35 2.22 10.52
N ALA A 174 -2.88 2.91 11.52
CA ALA A 174 -2.45 4.26 11.87
C ALA A 174 -0.94 4.30 12.26
N ALA A 175 -0.49 3.33 13.04
CA ALA A 175 0.90 3.21 13.43
C ALA A 175 1.85 2.93 12.23
N ARG A 176 1.38 2.15 11.22
CA ARG A 176 2.16 1.93 9.98
C ARG A 176 2.31 3.23 9.19
N VAL A 177 1.21 3.95 8.93
CA VAL A 177 1.26 5.23 8.22
C VAL A 177 2.20 6.22 8.92
N SER A 178 2.09 6.35 10.25
CA SER A 178 2.97 7.24 11.01
C SER A 178 4.44 6.83 10.95
N ARG A 179 4.75 5.52 10.91
CA ARG A 179 6.13 5.04 10.73
C ARG A 179 6.69 5.35 9.34
N GLU A 180 5.87 5.18 8.30
CA GLU A 180 6.23 5.50 6.92
C GLU A 180 6.53 7.00 6.78
N GLU A 181 5.67 7.87 7.32
CA GLU A 181 5.88 9.33 7.34
C GLU A 181 7.17 9.71 8.10
N SER A 182 7.40 9.08 9.25
CA SER A 182 8.63 9.31 10.05
C SER A 182 9.89 8.83 9.34
N ALA A 183 9.83 7.69 8.63
CA ALA A 183 10.96 7.18 7.85
C ALA A 183 11.31 8.12 6.68
N VAL A 184 10.31 8.64 5.96
CA VAL A 184 10.51 9.63 4.91
C VAL A 184 11.11 10.93 5.46
N ALA A 185 10.63 11.41 6.61
CA ALA A 185 11.19 12.60 7.26
C ALA A 185 12.64 12.40 7.71
N ALA A 186 12.95 11.24 8.30
CA ALA A 186 14.30 10.88 8.72
C ALA A 186 15.26 10.81 7.52
N GLU A 187 14.82 10.23 6.41
CA GLU A 187 15.60 10.15 5.18
C GLU A 187 15.89 11.52 4.58
N ARG A 188 14.89 12.42 4.55
CA ARG A 188 15.11 13.82 4.11
C ARG A 188 16.15 14.56 4.96
N LEU A 189 16.12 14.34 6.28
CA LEU A 189 17.11 14.92 7.19
C LEU A 189 18.51 14.32 7.00
N ARG A 190 18.60 13.02 6.66
CA ARG A 190 19.87 12.37 6.34
C ARG A 190 20.49 12.98 5.08
N ILE A 191 19.69 13.08 4.01
CA ILE A 191 20.09 13.66 2.74
C ILE A 191 20.52 15.13 2.92
N ALA A 192 19.73 15.92 3.67
CA ALA A 192 20.09 17.33 3.93
C ALA A 192 21.44 17.48 4.66
N ARG A 193 21.75 16.56 5.59
CA ARG A 193 23.07 16.56 6.25
C ARG A 193 24.18 16.17 5.29
N GLU A 194 23.99 15.12 4.49
CA GLU A 194 24.98 14.66 3.51
C GLU A 194 25.30 15.76 2.47
N LEU A 195 24.27 16.46 1.97
CA LEU A 195 24.43 17.62 1.10
C LEU A 195 25.16 18.78 1.80
N HIS A 196 24.86 19.04 3.07
CA HIS A 196 25.50 20.08 3.84
C HIS A 196 26.98 19.78 4.04
N ASP A 197 27.34 18.54 4.33
CA ASP A 197 28.74 18.13 4.56
C ASP A 197 29.58 18.26 3.27
N VAL A 198 29.05 17.83 2.12
CA VAL A 198 29.69 18.01 0.81
C VAL A 198 29.88 19.47 0.48
N LEU A 199 28.85 20.30 0.62
CA LEU A 199 28.91 21.72 0.33
C LEU A 199 29.87 22.46 1.28
N ALA A 200 29.86 22.15 2.57
CA ALA A 200 30.74 22.78 3.57
C ALA A 200 32.21 22.48 3.28
N HIS A 201 32.52 21.23 2.91
CA HIS A 201 33.89 20.82 2.56
C HIS A 201 34.38 21.57 1.32
N SER A 202 33.60 21.58 0.25
CA SER A 202 33.95 22.21 -1.02
C SER A 202 34.08 23.72 -0.90
N LEU A 203 33.13 24.39 -0.20
CA LEU A 203 33.21 25.85 0.06
C LEU A 203 34.41 26.23 0.89
N SER A 204 34.80 25.41 1.87
CA SER A 204 36.01 25.66 2.67
C SER A 204 37.27 25.61 1.80
N GLY A 205 37.40 24.60 0.92
CA GLY A 205 38.52 24.50 -0.03
C GLY A 205 38.59 25.70 -0.99
N ILE A 206 37.43 26.08 -1.57
CA ILE A 206 37.32 27.26 -2.45
C ILE A 206 37.74 28.53 -1.73
N THR A 207 37.34 28.72 -0.47
CA THR A 207 37.69 29.92 0.32
C THR A 207 39.18 30.00 0.57
N VAL A 208 39.82 28.88 0.89
CA VAL A 208 41.29 28.83 1.11
C VAL A 208 42.01 29.14 -0.20
N GLN A 209 41.65 28.51 -1.31
CA GLN A 209 42.29 28.73 -2.61
C GLN A 209 42.07 30.18 -3.12
N ALA A 210 40.90 30.76 -2.86
CA ALA A 210 40.65 32.17 -3.17
C ALA A 210 41.58 33.11 -2.38
N GLY A 211 41.80 32.82 -1.08
CA GLY A 211 42.75 33.54 -0.25
C GLY A 211 44.20 33.45 -0.77
N VAL A 212 44.63 32.26 -1.17
CA VAL A 212 45.97 32.02 -1.77
C VAL A 212 46.10 32.79 -3.10
N GLY A 213 45.09 32.67 -3.98
CA GLY A 213 45.07 33.35 -5.27
C GLY A 213 45.16 34.86 -5.14
N LEU A 214 44.40 35.47 -4.20
CA LEU A 214 44.45 36.90 -3.91
C LEU A 214 45.85 37.36 -3.37
N HIS A 215 46.45 36.55 -2.49
CA HIS A 215 47.74 36.88 -1.91
C HIS A 215 48.89 36.84 -2.93
N LEU A 216 48.79 35.93 -3.92
CA LEU A 216 49.83 35.73 -4.93
C LEU A 216 49.63 36.57 -6.19
N MET A 217 48.49 37.24 -6.36
CA MET A 217 48.08 37.90 -7.61
C MET A 217 49.13 38.89 -8.15
N ASP A 218 49.76 39.70 -7.29
CA ASP A 218 50.75 40.74 -7.68
C ASP A 218 52.18 40.23 -7.66
N ARG A 219 52.47 39.10 -6.98
CA ARG A 219 53.81 38.57 -6.79
C ARG A 219 54.15 37.40 -7.70
N GLU A 220 53.20 36.51 -7.86
CA GLU A 220 53.33 35.28 -8.63
C GLU A 220 52.07 35.03 -9.47
N PRO A 221 51.86 35.75 -10.59
CA PRO A 221 50.63 35.69 -11.38
C PRO A 221 50.27 34.26 -11.85
N GLU A 222 51.25 33.44 -12.17
CA GLU A 222 51.02 32.04 -12.60
C GLU A 222 50.57 31.15 -11.46
N ALA A 223 51.00 31.39 -10.22
CA ALA A 223 50.49 30.67 -9.05
C ALA A 223 49.03 31.08 -8.74
N ALA A 224 48.72 32.38 -8.83
CA ALA A 224 47.35 32.87 -8.70
C ALA A 224 46.40 32.25 -9.78
N ARG A 225 46.88 32.12 -11.02
CA ARG A 225 46.11 31.46 -12.10
C ARG A 225 45.83 30.00 -11.78
N ARG A 226 46.82 29.25 -11.25
CA ARG A 226 46.59 27.84 -10.81
C ARG A 226 45.54 27.76 -9.73
N ALA A 227 45.59 28.62 -8.69
CA ALA A 227 44.57 28.64 -7.63
C ALA A 227 43.16 28.92 -8.16
N LEU A 228 42.98 29.79 -9.17
CA LEU A 228 41.71 30.03 -9.83
C LEU A 228 41.23 28.81 -10.62
N VAL A 229 42.11 28.05 -11.26
CA VAL A 229 41.77 26.79 -11.96
C VAL A 229 41.30 25.75 -10.95
N GLU A 230 41.98 25.58 -9.83
CA GLU A 230 41.61 24.67 -8.75
C GLU A 230 40.24 25.04 -8.15
N ILE A 231 39.92 26.32 -7.94
CA ILE A 231 38.58 26.77 -7.50
C ILE A 231 37.51 26.38 -8.51
N ARG A 232 37.76 26.59 -9.80
CA ARG A 232 36.81 26.26 -10.86
C ARG A 232 36.53 24.76 -10.88
N ASP A 233 37.56 23.93 -10.78
CA ASP A 233 37.45 22.49 -10.88
C ASP A 233 36.78 21.94 -9.60
N ALA A 234 37.14 22.36 -8.41
CA ALA A 234 36.46 22.01 -7.15
C ALA A 234 34.98 22.46 -7.14
N SER A 235 34.65 23.62 -7.73
CA SER A 235 33.27 24.07 -7.83
C SER A 235 32.43 23.19 -8.77
N ARG A 236 33.03 22.71 -9.88
CA ARG A 236 32.35 21.78 -10.80
C ARG A 236 32.12 20.44 -10.15
N ASP A 237 33.12 19.89 -9.49
CA ASP A 237 33.01 18.60 -8.80
C ASP A 237 31.94 18.63 -7.72
N ALA A 238 31.89 19.68 -6.91
CA ALA A 238 30.84 19.86 -5.89
C ALA A 238 29.43 19.96 -6.49
N LEU A 239 29.27 20.69 -7.61
CA LEU A 239 27.98 20.80 -8.29
C LEU A 239 27.53 19.46 -8.88
N ASP A 240 28.45 18.68 -9.40
CA ASP A 240 28.13 17.35 -9.96
C ASP A 240 27.78 16.36 -8.86
N GLU A 241 28.49 16.37 -7.73
CA GLU A 241 28.17 15.54 -6.55
C GLU A 241 26.77 15.87 -5.98
N VAL A 242 26.42 17.14 -5.86
CA VAL A 242 25.06 17.57 -5.46
C VAL A 242 24.01 17.10 -6.47
N ARG A 243 24.29 17.17 -7.76
CA ARG A 243 23.36 16.68 -8.81
C ARG A 243 23.20 15.18 -8.76
N ASP A 244 24.24 14.44 -8.46
CA ASP A 244 24.17 12.98 -8.33
C ASP A 244 23.30 12.56 -7.13
N VAL A 245 23.48 13.20 -5.97
CA VAL A 245 22.63 12.98 -4.78
C VAL A 245 21.17 13.35 -5.06
N LEU A 246 20.91 14.49 -5.73
CA LEU A 246 19.55 14.90 -6.10
C LEU A 246 18.98 14.09 -7.27
N GLY A 247 19.83 13.56 -8.15
CA GLY A 247 19.46 12.70 -9.27
C GLY A 247 18.88 11.37 -8.84
N VAL A 248 19.43 10.76 -7.80
CA VAL A 248 18.90 9.56 -7.15
C VAL A 248 17.47 9.81 -6.64
N LEU A 249 17.20 10.97 -6.03
CA LEU A 249 15.87 11.34 -5.52
C LEU A 249 14.82 11.61 -6.61
N ARG A 250 15.26 12.08 -7.81
CA ARG A 250 14.35 12.28 -8.95
C ARG A 250 14.05 11.01 -9.71
N ALA A 251 14.94 10.02 -9.66
CA ALA A 251 14.74 8.74 -10.35
C ALA A 251 13.60 7.90 -9.74
N ASP A 252 13.32 8.06 -8.45
CA ASP A 252 12.23 7.35 -7.76
C ASP A 252 10.81 7.93 -8.04
N GLY A 253 10.72 9.09 -8.68
CA GLY A 253 9.44 9.80 -8.86
C GLY A 253 8.95 10.02 -10.31
N GLU A 254 9.80 9.89 -11.31
CA GLU A 254 9.40 10.10 -12.72
C GLU A 254 9.43 8.79 -13.51
N ALA A 255 8.24 8.17 -13.65
CA ALA A 255 8.01 7.22 -14.72
C ALA A 255 8.30 7.91 -16.07
N PRO A 256 8.97 7.23 -17.02
CA PRO A 256 9.31 7.82 -18.32
C PRO A 256 8.04 8.30 -19.01
N ARG A 257 7.98 9.61 -19.26
CA ARG A 257 6.93 10.22 -20.08
C ARG A 257 7.14 9.77 -21.50
N SER A 258 6.27 8.88 -21.98
CA SER A 258 6.09 8.34 -23.32
C SER A 258 6.92 7.10 -23.70
N PRO A 259 6.24 6.05 -24.20
CA PRO A 259 6.89 4.85 -24.77
C PRO A 259 7.56 5.08 -26.15
N GLY A 260 7.91 6.31 -26.49
CA GLY A 260 8.43 6.68 -27.79
C GLY A 260 9.80 7.37 -27.84
N SER A 261 10.43 7.67 -26.69
CA SER A 261 11.84 8.11 -26.69
C SER A 261 12.75 6.88 -26.62
N GLY A 262 12.88 6.18 -27.73
CA GLY A 262 13.64 4.94 -27.85
C GLY A 262 15.12 5.10 -27.49
N LEU A 263 15.80 3.98 -27.30
CA LEU A 263 17.24 3.92 -27.05
C LEU A 263 18.02 4.65 -28.13
N SER A 264 17.52 4.63 -29.37
CA SER A 264 18.06 5.39 -30.50
C SER A 264 18.14 6.89 -30.22
N SER A 265 17.15 7.49 -29.56
CA SER A 265 17.16 8.92 -29.21
C SER A 265 18.21 9.29 -28.15
N LEU A 266 18.61 8.36 -27.30
CA LEU A 266 19.74 8.55 -26.37
C LEU A 266 21.06 8.59 -27.13
N VAL A 267 21.25 7.67 -28.07
CA VAL A 267 22.43 7.62 -28.91
C VAL A 267 22.53 8.86 -29.82
N ASP A 268 21.41 9.29 -30.40
CA ASP A 268 21.39 10.48 -31.27
C ASP A 268 21.72 11.75 -30.47
N ARG A 269 21.28 11.87 -29.24
CA ARG A 269 21.69 12.97 -28.33
C ARG A 269 23.16 12.89 -28.00
N ALA A 270 23.69 11.70 -27.68
CA ALA A 270 25.09 11.54 -27.39
C ALA A 270 25.98 11.91 -28.60
N ARG A 271 25.53 11.56 -29.83
CA ARG A 271 26.19 11.99 -31.09
C ARG A 271 26.12 13.49 -31.26
N ALA A 272 24.97 14.12 -31.00
CA ALA A 272 24.82 15.59 -31.05
C ALA A 272 25.69 16.31 -30.01
N ASP A 273 25.93 15.66 -28.84
CA ASP A 273 26.82 16.14 -27.79
C ASP A 273 28.33 15.88 -28.10
N GLY A 274 28.65 15.33 -29.28
CA GLY A 274 30.03 15.16 -29.78
C GLY A 274 30.65 13.79 -29.53
N LEU A 275 29.90 12.78 -29.03
CA LEU A 275 30.41 11.41 -28.94
C LEU A 275 30.35 10.70 -30.29
N VAL A 276 31.39 9.93 -30.61
CA VAL A 276 31.37 9.00 -31.74
C VAL A 276 30.75 7.70 -31.25
N VAL A 277 29.52 7.40 -31.67
CA VAL A 277 28.79 6.21 -31.20
C VAL A 277 28.43 5.31 -32.37
N ASP A 278 28.88 4.08 -32.34
CA ASP A 278 28.44 2.99 -33.19
C ASP A 278 27.40 2.14 -32.43
N ALA A 279 26.20 1.95 -32.99
CA ALA A 279 25.12 1.33 -32.26
C ALA A 279 24.37 0.29 -33.09
N GLU A 280 24.20 -0.90 -32.52
CA GLU A 280 23.53 -2.03 -33.14
C GLU A 280 22.38 -2.55 -32.27
N GLY A 281 21.26 -2.96 -32.91
CA GLY A 281 20.16 -3.66 -32.26
C GLY A 281 19.21 -2.77 -31.47
N LEU A 282 19.31 -1.45 -31.52
CA LEU A 282 18.48 -0.52 -30.72
C LEU A 282 17.00 -0.51 -31.10
N ASP A 283 16.65 -1.02 -32.27
CA ASP A 283 15.27 -1.14 -32.74
C ASP A 283 14.55 -2.40 -32.22
N ALA A 284 15.28 -3.24 -31.49
CA ALA A 284 14.72 -4.46 -30.90
C ALA A 284 13.68 -4.11 -29.83
N VAL A 285 12.59 -4.88 -29.78
CA VAL A 285 11.51 -4.69 -28.80
C VAL A 285 11.98 -5.27 -27.45
N VAL A 286 12.35 -4.39 -26.54
CA VAL A 286 12.72 -4.76 -25.18
C VAL A 286 11.47 -5.06 -24.35
N PRO A 287 11.42 -6.16 -23.57
CA PRO A 287 10.31 -6.44 -22.66
C PRO A 287 10.02 -5.28 -21.73
N ALA A 288 8.73 -5.00 -21.45
CA ALA A 288 8.30 -3.83 -20.69
C ALA A 288 8.94 -3.74 -19.29
N ALA A 289 9.20 -4.88 -18.64
CA ALA A 289 9.86 -4.93 -17.34
C ALA A 289 11.36 -4.55 -17.41
N ALA A 290 12.04 -4.85 -18.52
CA ALA A 290 13.47 -4.59 -18.71
C ALA A 290 13.73 -3.19 -19.30
N ALA A 291 12.80 -2.66 -20.09
CA ALA A 291 12.98 -1.42 -20.86
C ALA A 291 13.44 -0.21 -20.02
N PRO A 292 12.87 0.08 -18.83
CA PRO A 292 13.34 1.20 -18.01
C PRO A 292 14.79 1.03 -17.53
N VAL A 293 15.19 -0.20 -17.19
CA VAL A 293 16.53 -0.50 -16.70
C VAL A 293 17.54 -0.37 -17.84
N VAL A 294 17.26 -0.96 -19.00
CA VAL A 294 18.10 -0.84 -20.21
C VAL A 294 18.30 0.63 -20.59
N HIS A 295 17.22 1.43 -20.60
CA HIS A 295 17.29 2.86 -20.91
C HIS A 295 18.19 3.62 -19.94
N ARG A 296 18.05 3.39 -18.63
CA ARG A 296 18.86 4.07 -17.61
C ARG A 296 20.32 3.65 -17.63
N VAL A 297 20.60 2.37 -17.81
CA VAL A 297 21.99 1.87 -17.90
C VAL A 297 22.68 2.45 -19.14
N LEU A 298 22.01 2.50 -20.30
CA LEU A 298 22.56 3.11 -21.51
C LEU A 298 22.81 4.61 -21.29
N GLN A 299 21.88 5.33 -20.69
CA GLN A 299 22.01 6.77 -20.40
C GLN A 299 23.22 7.06 -19.50
N GLU A 300 23.37 6.28 -18.42
CA GLU A 300 24.45 6.44 -17.46
C GLU A 300 25.81 6.07 -18.08
N ALA A 301 25.86 4.96 -18.86
CA ALA A 301 27.07 4.55 -19.54
C ALA A 301 27.57 5.61 -20.54
N LEU A 302 26.68 6.19 -21.37
CA LEU A 302 27.04 7.27 -22.30
C LEU A 302 27.50 8.53 -21.58
N THR A 303 26.89 8.85 -20.43
CA THR A 303 27.29 9.97 -19.58
C THR A 303 28.70 9.73 -19.00
N ASN A 304 28.97 8.51 -18.56
CA ASN A 304 30.28 8.13 -18.02
C ASN A 304 31.39 8.24 -19.08
N VAL A 305 31.14 7.77 -20.30
CA VAL A 305 32.13 7.92 -21.41
C VAL A 305 32.40 9.40 -21.66
N ARG A 306 31.38 10.24 -21.78
CA ARG A 306 31.56 11.69 -22.01
C ARG A 306 32.40 12.34 -20.90
N ARG A 307 32.26 11.89 -19.65
CA ARG A 307 32.95 12.47 -18.47
C ARG A 307 34.36 11.94 -18.32
N HIS A 308 34.57 10.63 -18.55
CA HIS A 308 35.83 9.95 -18.19
C HIS A 308 36.73 9.59 -19.38
N ALA A 309 36.14 9.51 -20.60
CA ALA A 309 36.86 9.18 -21.82
C ALA A 309 36.48 10.16 -22.98
N PRO A 310 36.74 11.49 -22.81
CA PRO A 310 36.40 12.46 -23.86
C PRO A 310 37.17 12.18 -25.15
N GLY A 311 36.43 12.00 -26.26
CA GLY A 311 37.01 11.70 -27.57
C GLY A 311 37.09 10.20 -27.89
N ALA A 312 36.72 9.32 -26.98
CA ALA A 312 36.64 7.88 -27.24
C ALA A 312 35.49 7.54 -28.21
N THR A 313 35.65 6.42 -28.93
CA THR A 313 34.61 5.81 -29.75
C THR A 313 33.83 4.83 -28.89
N VAL A 314 32.49 4.95 -28.90
CA VAL A 314 31.60 4.11 -28.12
C VAL A 314 30.90 3.11 -29.01
N GLN A 315 30.95 1.84 -28.65
CA GLN A 315 30.15 0.78 -29.27
C GLN A 315 29.02 0.39 -28.35
N VAL A 316 27.77 0.46 -28.87
CA VAL A 316 26.57 0.05 -28.15
C VAL A 316 25.94 -1.14 -28.87
N ARG A 317 25.75 -2.26 -28.17
CA ARG A 317 25.08 -3.43 -28.75
C ARG A 317 23.96 -3.89 -27.83
N LEU A 318 22.76 -4.01 -28.39
CA LEU A 318 21.59 -4.55 -27.71
C LEU A 318 21.17 -5.86 -28.40
N THR A 319 21.08 -6.93 -27.63
CA THR A 319 20.56 -8.22 -28.08
C THR A 319 19.37 -8.61 -27.23
N VAL A 320 18.24 -8.94 -27.87
CA VAL A 320 17.01 -9.37 -27.19
C VAL A 320 16.67 -10.79 -27.62
N GLY A 321 16.65 -11.71 -26.65
CA GLY A 321 16.36 -13.14 -26.82
C GLY A 321 15.79 -13.72 -25.53
N GLU A 322 16.23 -14.92 -25.14
CA GLU A 322 15.93 -15.48 -23.82
C GLU A 322 16.50 -14.63 -22.68
N THR A 323 17.50 -13.84 -22.99
CA THR A 323 18.12 -12.85 -22.12
C THR A 323 18.23 -11.54 -22.90
N VAL A 324 17.94 -10.41 -22.26
CA VAL A 324 18.23 -9.08 -22.80
C VAL A 324 19.65 -8.71 -22.39
N VAL A 325 20.51 -8.47 -23.36
CA VAL A 325 21.91 -8.10 -23.13
C VAL A 325 22.17 -6.73 -23.74
N LEU A 326 22.62 -5.79 -22.92
CA LEU A 326 23.11 -4.48 -23.36
C LEU A 326 24.62 -4.42 -23.07
N GLU A 327 25.40 -4.16 -24.10
CA GLU A 327 26.84 -3.91 -24.00
C GLU A 327 27.15 -2.48 -24.45
N VAL A 328 27.89 -1.77 -23.62
CA VAL A 328 28.45 -0.45 -23.95
C VAL A 328 29.94 -0.52 -23.72
N ARG A 329 30.71 -0.29 -24.76
CA ARG A 329 32.16 -0.38 -24.78
C ARG A 329 32.74 0.92 -25.30
N ASP A 330 33.81 1.41 -24.67
CA ASP A 330 34.59 2.53 -25.20
C ASP A 330 36.08 2.16 -25.32
N ASP A 331 36.75 2.83 -26.26
CA ASP A 331 38.16 2.71 -26.54
C ASP A 331 39.01 3.76 -25.78
N GLY A 332 38.48 4.27 -24.67
CA GLY A 332 39.16 5.22 -23.82
C GLY A 332 40.43 4.64 -23.14
N PRO A 333 41.20 5.47 -22.46
CA PRO A 333 42.41 5.01 -21.79
C PRO A 333 42.06 3.96 -20.71
N PRO A 334 42.88 2.90 -20.57
CA PRO A 334 42.65 1.87 -19.56
C PRO A 334 42.70 2.48 -18.15
N VAL A 335 41.85 1.99 -17.25
CA VAL A 335 41.77 2.44 -15.87
C VAL A 335 42.48 1.41 -15.00
N ASP A 336 43.55 1.81 -14.31
CA ASP A 336 44.37 0.91 -13.49
C ASP A 336 43.60 0.39 -12.28
N GLU A 337 42.73 1.22 -11.67
CA GLU A 337 41.93 0.88 -10.51
C GLU A 337 40.50 1.43 -10.67
N LEU A 338 39.51 0.54 -10.71
CA LEU A 338 38.11 0.91 -10.81
C LEU A 338 37.58 1.31 -9.44
N VAL A 339 37.48 2.62 -9.19
CA VAL A 339 36.75 3.12 -8.02
C VAL A 339 35.24 3.11 -8.35
N GLU A 340 34.51 2.25 -7.66
CA GLU A 340 33.06 2.15 -7.85
C GLU A 340 32.34 3.40 -7.35
N GLY A 341 32.04 4.34 -8.26
CA GLY A 341 31.24 5.52 -7.97
C GLY A 341 29.74 5.22 -7.89
N PHE A 342 28.94 6.23 -7.48
CA PHE A 342 27.49 6.16 -7.33
C PHE A 342 26.76 5.71 -8.63
N GLY A 343 27.27 6.09 -9.81
CA GLY A 343 26.70 5.71 -11.10
C GLY A 343 26.73 4.19 -11.34
N LEU A 344 27.89 3.54 -11.14
CA LEU A 344 28.06 2.10 -11.32
C LEU A 344 27.25 1.31 -10.29
N ARG A 345 27.24 1.76 -9.04
CA ARG A 345 26.45 1.17 -7.97
C ARG A 345 24.95 1.25 -8.27
N GLY A 346 24.45 2.43 -8.68
CA GLY A 346 23.04 2.61 -9.06
C GLY A 346 22.64 1.79 -10.28
N MET A 347 23.53 1.59 -11.27
CA MET A 347 23.26 0.68 -12.40
C MET A 347 23.15 -0.77 -11.92
N ARG A 348 24.00 -1.22 -10.99
CA ARG A 348 23.98 -2.59 -10.45
C ARG A 348 22.72 -2.85 -9.61
N GLU A 349 22.33 -1.93 -8.75
CA GLU A 349 21.11 -2.04 -7.94
C GLU A 349 19.87 -2.13 -8.82
N ARG A 350 19.79 -1.33 -9.89
CA ARG A 350 18.68 -1.39 -10.86
C ARG A 350 18.67 -2.70 -11.65
N ALA A 351 19.81 -3.22 -12.06
CA ALA A 351 19.88 -4.52 -12.71
C ALA A 351 19.35 -5.64 -11.80
N GLN A 352 19.78 -5.66 -10.54
CA GLN A 352 19.33 -6.63 -9.54
C GLN A 352 17.83 -6.55 -9.24
N SER A 353 17.23 -5.36 -9.28
CA SER A 353 15.80 -5.17 -9.02
C SER A 353 14.88 -5.88 -10.01
N VAL A 354 15.39 -6.21 -11.21
CA VAL A 354 14.69 -6.98 -12.25
C VAL A 354 15.26 -8.40 -12.44
N GLY A 355 16.03 -8.89 -11.47
CA GLY A 355 16.65 -10.20 -11.51
C GLY A 355 17.82 -10.33 -12.50
N GLY A 356 18.34 -9.19 -12.96
CA GLY A 356 19.50 -9.12 -13.88
C GLY A 356 20.84 -8.94 -13.16
N ALA A 357 21.91 -8.88 -13.94
CA ALA A 357 23.26 -8.65 -13.48
C ALA A 357 23.95 -7.56 -14.31
N LEU A 358 24.81 -6.77 -13.67
CA LEU A 358 25.68 -5.81 -14.32
C LEU A 358 27.14 -6.18 -14.05
N THR A 359 27.92 -6.34 -15.13
CA THR A 359 29.35 -6.57 -15.08
C THR A 359 30.11 -5.41 -15.73
N VAL A 360 31.26 -5.06 -15.17
CA VAL A 360 32.15 -4.02 -15.71
C VAL A 360 33.54 -4.64 -15.88
N ASP A 361 34.09 -4.55 -17.07
CA ASP A 361 35.50 -4.90 -17.37
C ASP A 361 36.24 -3.63 -17.80
N HIS A 362 37.42 -3.41 -17.25
CA HIS A 362 38.23 -2.20 -17.46
C HIS A 362 39.70 -2.49 -17.80
N ARG A 363 40.03 -3.80 -18.08
CA ARG A 363 41.42 -4.22 -18.24
C ARG A 363 42.01 -3.87 -19.60
N ALA A 364 41.22 -3.99 -20.66
CA ALA A 364 41.68 -3.71 -22.03
C ALA A 364 40.92 -2.51 -22.63
N GLU A 365 39.62 -2.52 -22.48
CA GLU A 365 38.67 -1.49 -22.89
C GLU A 365 37.65 -1.37 -21.78
N PHE A 366 37.01 -0.22 -21.62
CA PHE A 366 35.97 -0.13 -20.61
C PHE A 366 34.64 -0.68 -21.15
N LEU A 367 34.17 -1.78 -20.58
CA LEU A 367 32.96 -2.46 -20.98
C LEU A 367 31.97 -2.51 -19.83
N VAL A 368 30.77 -1.98 -20.06
CA VAL A 368 29.60 -2.19 -19.19
C VAL A 368 28.68 -3.19 -19.88
N ARG A 369 28.39 -4.31 -19.23
CA ARG A 369 27.49 -5.33 -19.72
C ARG A 369 26.36 -5.59 -18.73
N LEU A 370 25.13 -5.35 -19.19
CA LEU A 370 23.89 -5.63 -18.48
C LEU A 370 23.25 -6.89 -19.06
N GLU A 371 22.87 -7.83 -18.20
CA GLU A 371 22.13 -9.02 -18.56
C GLU A 371 20.84 -9.10 -17.74
N ILE A 372 19.67 -9.18 -18.38
CA ILE A 372 18.37 -9.33 -17.73
C ILE A 372 17.71 -10.59 -18.29
N PRO A 373 17.31 -11.56 -17.47
CA PRO A 373 16.56 -12.73 -17.94
C PRO A 373 15.28 -12.26 -18.67
N GLY A 374 15.08 -12.73 -19.89
CA GLY A 374 13.83 -12.50 -20.59
C GLY A 374 12.71 -13.19 -19.80
N ALA A 375 11.59 -12.52 -19.62
CA ALA A 375 10.43 -13.15 -19.02
C ALA A 375 10.07 -14.39 -19.85
N ALA A 376 10.15 -15.57 -19.26
CA ALA A 376 9.59 -16.78 -19.86
C ALA A 376 8.12 -16.48 -20.21
N ARG A 377 7.76 -16.74 -21.48
CA ARG A 377 6.41 -16.57 -22.03
C ARG A 377 5.39 -17.41 -21.28
#